data_b64f75a00fda6550b880aae618f5a251
#
_entry.id   b64f75a00fda6550b880aae618f5a251
#
_cell.length_a   1.000
_cell.length_b   1.000
_cell.length_c   1.000
_cell.angle_alpha   90.00
_cell.angle_beta   90.00
_cell.angle_gamma   90.00
#
_symmetry.space_group_name_H-M   'P 1'
#
loop_
_entity.id
_entity.type
_entity.pdbx_description
1 polymer ?
#
loop_
_entity_poly.entity_id
_entity_poly.type
_entity_poly.pdbx_seq_one_letter_code
_entity_poly.pdbx_strand_id
1 'polypeptide(L)'
;MRFGVLQFPGSCDERDALAACERVGDARLVWHEETDLGDIDAVIVPGGFSYGDYLRAGAIARFAPAMESVARFAADGGPVLGICNGFQVLCEAGLLPGALLPNEGLRFHFRQVALEVEGECAWTAGIEAGERLSIPTKHMTGRFFAPDEELDRLEGDGHVVLRYAAGSNPNGSLRDIAGIANEAGNVMGLMPHPEHAVDPLTGSTDGLRLFAAVAGRVASAA
;
A
#
# COMPACT_ATOMS: atom_id res chain seq x y z
N MET A 1 -4.05 -16.89 9.01
CA MET A 1 -3.11 -15.83 8.64
C MET A 1 -3.07 -14.78 9.73
N ARG A 2 -1.90 -14.32 10.11
CA ARG A 2 -1.69 -13.29 11.14
C ARG A 2 -1.07 -12.06 10.50
N PHE A 3 -1.74 -10.91 10.61
CA PHE A 3 -1.27 -9.64 10.10
C PHE A 3 -0.60 -8.81 11.20
N GLY A 4 0.52 -8.16 10.86
CA GLY A 4 1.13 -7.11 11.64
C GLY A 4 0.85 -5.76 11.02
N VAL A 5 0.14 -4.89 11.72
CA VAL A 5 -0.13 -3.52 11.27
C VAL A 5 0.80 -2.58 12.02
N LEU A 6 1.71 -1.91 11.30
CA LEU A 6 2.64 -0.97 11.92
C LEU A 6 1.90 0.23 12.51
N GLN A 7 2.45 0.73 13.60
CA GLN A 7 1.97 1.97 14.23
C GLN A 7 3.17 2.89 14.50
N PHE A 8 3.18 4.03 13.81
CA PHE A 8 4.15 5.09 14.03
C PHE A 8 3.52 6.24 14.82
N PRO A 9 4.31 7.09 15.49
CA PRO A 9 3.82 8.39 15.91
C PRO A 9 3.26 9.15 14.70
N GLY A 10 1.95 9.47 14.72
CA GLY A 10 1.27 10.12 13.60
C GLY A 10 0.62 9.20 12.57
N SER A 11 0.62 7.87 12.75
CA SER A 11 -0.30 6.99 12.02
C SER A 11 -1.74 7.41 12.30
N CYS A 12 -2.62 7.29 11.30
CA CYS A 12 -4.04 7.66 11.43
C CYS A 12 -4.96 6.48 11.10
N ASP A 13 -4.51 5.60 10.23
CA ASP A 13 -5.33 4.53 9.65
C ASP A 13 -4.94 3.13 10.14
N GLU A 14 -4.07 3.03 11.15
CA GLU A 14 -3.61 1.75 11.68
C GLU A 14 -4.74 0.89 12.27
N ARG A 15 -5.77 1.54 12.85
CA ARG A 15 -6.92 0.83 13.41
C ARG A 15 -7.90 0.38 12.34
N ASP A 16 -8.07 1.18 11.28
CA ASP A 16 -8.91 0.81 10.14
C ASP A 16 -8.25 -0.35 9.37
N ALA A 17 -6.93 -0.29 9.17
CA ALA A 17 -6.16 -1.38 8.59
C ALA A 17 -6.23 -2.66 9.46
N LEU A 18 -6.14 -2.53 10.79
CA LEU A 18 -6.31 -3.64 11.73
C LEU A 18 -7.69 -4.29 11.55
N ALA A 19 -8.75 -3.48 11.57
CA ALA A 19 -10.13 -3.96 11.41
C ALA A 19 -10.37 -4.61 10.03
N ALA A 20 -9.72 -4.11 8.98
CA ALA A 20 -9.78 -4.72 7.65
C ALA A 20 -9.11 -6.11 7.64
N CYS A 21 -7.93 -6.23 8.26
CA CYS A 21 -7.21 -7.51 8.40
C CYS A 21 -8.01 -8.53 9.22
N GLU A 22 -8.67 -8.11 10.29
CA GLU A 22 -9.51 -8.97 11.15
C GLU A 22 -10.70 -9.58 10.43
N ARG A 23 -11.09 -9.05 9.25
CA ARG A 23 -12.13 -9.66 8.41
C ARG A 23 -11.66 -10.93 7.68
N VAL A 24 -10.36 -11.12 7.55
CA VAL A 24 -9.78 -12.22 6.75
C VAL A 24 -8.76 -13.06 7.53
N GLY A 25 -8.39 -12.67 8.76
CA GLY A 25 -7.44 -13.39 9.60
C GLY A 25 -7.33 -12.78 10.99
N ASP A 26 -6.27 -13.12 11.70
CA ASP A 26 -5.91 -12.48 12.96
C ASP A 26 -5.03 -11.26 12.70
N ALA A 27 -5.10 -10.22 13.52
CA ALA A 27 -4.27 -9.04 13.35
C ALA A 27 -3.82 -8.45 14.68
N ARG A 28 -2.63 -7.85 14.68
CA ARG A 28 -2.12 -7.07 15.82
C ARG A 28 -1.43 -5.79 15.37
N LEU A 29 -1.42 -4.79 16.24
CA LEU A 29 -0.56 -3.63 16.04
C LEU A 29 0.90 -4.01 16.36
N VAL A 30 1.81 -3.42 15.58
CA VAL A 30 3.26 -3.51 15.76
C VAL A 30 3.77 -2.09 15.98
N TRP A 31 4.27 -1.81 17.18
CA TRP A 31 4.80 -0.49 17.49
C TRP A 31 6.13 -0.25 16.76
N HIS A 32 6.36 0.97 16.30
CA HIS A 32 7.51 1.31 15.46
C HIS A 32 8.89 1.01 16.07
N GLU A 33 8.96 0.81 17.39
CA GLU A 33 10.21 0.44 18.08
C GLU A 33 10.41 -1.08 18.21
N GLU A 34 9.43 -1.90 17.86
CA GLU A 34 9.57 -3.36 17.89
C GLU A 34 10.61 -3.79 16.84
N THR A 35 11.56 -4.63 17.26
CA THR A 35 12.62 -5.18 16.39
C THR A 35 12.35 -6.61 15.96
N ASP A 36 11.30 -7.22 16.48
CA ASP A 36 10.85 -8.57 16.14
C ASP A 36 9.36 -8.53 15.80
N LEU A 37 9.04 -8.94 14.59
CA LEU A 37 7.65 -9.04 14.14
C LEU A 37 6.92 -10.25 14.72
N GLY A 38 7.64 -11.21 15.28
CA GLY A 38 7.07 -12.46 15.79
C GLY A 38 6.48 -13.32 14.66
N ASP A 39 5.45 -14.07 15.01
CA ASP A 39 4.78 -15.00 14.09
C ASP A 39 3.79 -14.27 13.15
N ILE A 40 4.24 -13.31 12.35
CA ILE A 40 3.44 -12.55 11.39
C ILE A 40 3.59 -13.15 9.99
N ASP A 41 2.46 -13.34 9.28
CA ASP A 41 2.42 -13.88 7.93
C ASP A 41 2.34 -12.78 6.85
N ALA A 42 1.88 -11.57 7.21
CA ALA A 42 1.85 -10.38 6.34
C ALA A 42 1.94 -9.08 7.14
N VAL A 43 2.51 -8.05 6.54
CA VAL A 43 2.69 -6.73 7.15
C VAL A 43 1.91 -5.65 6.40
N ILE A 44 1.24 -4.77 7.16
CA ILE A 44 0.63 -3.54 6.64
C ILE A 44 1.39 -2.34 7.20
N VAL A 45 1.85 -1.47 6.32
CA VAL A 45 2.35 -0.13 6.65
C VAL A 45 1.21 0.84 6.36
N PRO A 46 0.52 1.37 7.40
CA PRO A 46 -0.75 2.07 7.23
C PRO A 46 -0.59 3.51 6.76
N GLY A 47 -1.72 4.13 6.45
CA GLY A 47 -1.83 5.54 6.16
C GLY A 47 -1.69 6.44 7.39
N GLY A 48 -1.49 7.74 7.14
CA GLY A 48 -1.36 8.77 8.15
C GLY A 48 -0.33 9.82 7.79
N PHE A 49 0.31 10.35 8.83
CA PHE A 49 1.36 11.37 8.75
C PHE A 49 2.49 10.96 9.70
N SER A 50 3.17 9.84 9.40
CA SER A 50 4.19 9.27 10.27
C SER A 50 5.27 10.30 10.61
N TYR A 51 5.51 10.50 11.93
CA TYR A 51 6.38 11.54 12.47
C TYR A 51 6.06 12.96 11.98
N GLY A 52 4.77 13.23 11.65
CA GLY A 52 4.30 14.53 11.17
C GLY A 52 4.75 14.90 9.76
N ASP A 53 5.22 13.95 8.97
CA ASP A 53 5.77 14.15 7.62
C ASP A 53 6.89 15.21 7.56
N TYR A 54 7.59 15.43 8.68
CA TYR A 54 8.74 16.33 8.72
C TYR A 54 9.80 15.89 7.71
N LEU A 55 10.44 16.87 7.07
CA LEU A 55 11.31 16.75 5.89
C LEU A 55 10.50 16.44 4.62
N ARG A 56 9.86 15.29 4.55
CA ARG A 56 8.89 14.83 3.56
C ARG A 56 8.19 13.56 4.05
N ALA A 57 7.06 13.24 3.47
CA ALA A 57 6.25 12.10 3.87
C ALA A 57 7.06 10.78 3.84
N GLY A 58 7.02 10.04 4.93
CA GLY A 58 7.71 8.76 5.08
C GLY A 58 9.20 8.83 5.42
N ALA A 59 9.86 9.99 5.24
CA ALA A 59 11.32 10.13 5.32
C ALA A 59 11.92 9.76 6.68
N ILE A 60 11.22 10.03 7.79
CA ILE A 60 11.68 9.69 9.13
C ILE A 60 11.29 8.25 9.48
N ALA A 61 10.08 7.83 9.12
CA ALA A 61 9.55 6.52 9.44
C ALA A 61 10.44 5.36 8.90
N ARG A 62 11.10 5.55 7.77
CA ARG A 62 12.04 4.56 7.20
C ARG A 62 13.13 4.11 8.17
N PHE A 63 13.49 4.95 9.16
CA PHE A 63 14.53 4.66 10.15
C PHE A 63 13.98 4.05 11.44
N ALA A 64 12.68 3.81 11.54
CA ALA A 64 12.10 3.14 12.70
C ALA A 64 12.64 1.70 12.81
N PRO A 65 12.94 1.21 14.02
CA PRO A 65 13.44 -0.17 14.24
C PRO A 65 12.56 -1.24 13.58
N ALA A 66 11.23 -1.09 13.63
CA ALA A 66 10.31 -2.00 12.98
C ALA A 66 10.51 -2.07 11.45
N MET A 67 10.91 -0.98 10.79
CA MET A 67 11.14 -0.97 9.34
C MET A 67 12.36 -1.81 8.92
N GLU A 68 13.38 -1.95 9.79
CA GLU A 68 14.49 -2.89 9.54
C GLU A 68 13.99 -4.33 9.54
N SER A 69 13.04 -4.65 10.44
CA SER A 69 12.43 -5.98 10.51
C SER A 69 11.50 -6.23 9.34
N VAL A 70 10.75 -5.20 8.90
CA VAL A 70 9.93 -5.27 7.69
C VAL A 70 10.80 -5.50 6.44
N ALA A 71 11.94 -4.83 6.33
CA ALA A 71 12.85 -5.01 5.21
C ALA A 71 13.40 -6.45 5.15
N ARG A 72 13.79 -7.03 6.30
CA ARG A 72 14.19 -8.45 6.37
C ARG A 72 13.05 -9.38 6.00
N PHE A 73 11.86 -9.16 6.59
CA PHE A 73 10.65 -9.94 6.29
C PHE A 73 10.29 -9.93 4.80
N ALA A 74 10.38 -8.76 4.16
CA ALA A 74 10.16 -8.61 2.73
C ALA A 74 11.23 -9.35 1.90
N ALA A 75 12.50 -9.26 2.30
CA ALA A 75 13.61 -9.96 1.63
C ALA A 75 13.47 -11.49 1.72
N ASP A 76 12.88 -12.01 2.80
CA ASP A 76 12.54 -13.41 2.98
C ASP A 76 11.25 -13.83 2.24
N GLY A 77 10.66 -12.95 1.43
CA GLY A 77 9.46 -13.20 0.63
C GLY A 77 8.15 -12.92 1.33
N GLY A 78 8.17 -12.38 2.55
CA GLY A 78 6.98 -12.01 3.30
C GLY A 78 6.19 -10.89 2.64
N PRO A 79 4.84 -11.00 2.54
CA PRO A 79 4.02 -10.00 1.89
C PRO A 79 3.89 -8.72 2.72
N VAL A 80 4.15 -7.57 2.08
CA VAL A 80 4.08 -6.23 2.68
C VAL A 80 3.18 -5.33 1.83
N LEU A 81 2.22 -4.64 2.47
CA LEU A 81 1.37 -3.64 1.84
C LEU A 81 1.61 -2.27 2.48
N GLY A 82 1.98 -1.29 1.67
CA GLY A 82 2.04 0.13 2.06
C GLY A 82 0.83 0.90 1.54
N ILE A 83 0.05 1.50 2.44
CA ILE A 83 -1.16 2.24 2.10
C ILE A 83 -0.89 3.73 2.31
N CYS A 84 -1.09 4.57 1.27
CA CYS A 84 -0.94 6.02 1.33
C CYS A 84 0.42 6.45 1.93
N ASN A 85 0.48 6.89 3.19
CA ASN A 85 1.74 7.18 3.89
C ASN A 85 2.65 5.95 3.97
N GLY A 86 2.08 4.75 4.11
CA GLY A 86 2.84 3.49 4.06
C GLY A 86 3.56 3.29 2.72
N PHE A 87 2.92 3.63 1.60
CA PHE A 87 3.58 3.59 0.30
C PHE A 87 4.76 4.57 0.23
N GLN A 88 4.57 5.78 0.76
CA GLN A 88 5.64 6.77 0.87
C GLN A 88 6.82 6.23 1.69
N VAL A 89 6.53 5.58 2.83
CA VAL A 89 7.56 4.94 3.68
C VAL A 89 8.30 3.83 2.93
N LEU A 90 7.59 2.97 2.17
CA LEU A 90 8.22 1.90 1.39
C LEU A 90 9.13 2.45 0.29
N CYS A 91 8.76 3.54 -0.40
CA CYS A 91 9.64 4.22 -1.35
C CYS A 91 10.87 4.81 -0.66
N GLU A 92 10.69 5.51 0.48
CA GLU A 92 11.79 6.09 1.24
C GLU A 92 12.75 5.03 1.83
N ALA A 93 12.23 3.85 2.15
CA ALA A 93 13.02 2.71 2.61
C ALA A 93 13.72 1.94 1.47
N GLY A 94 13.45 2.28 0.22
CA GLY A 94 14.01 1.59 -0.95
C GLY A 94 13.42 0.19 -1.19
N LEU A 95 12.28 -0.12 -0.58
CA LEU A 95 11.54 -1.37 -0.81
C LEU A 95 10.67 -1.30 -2.07
N LEU A 96 10.35 -0.09 -2.53
CA LEU A 96 9.69 0.20 -3.79
C LEU A 96 10.41 1.35 -4.50
N PRO A 97 10.43 1.39 -5.83
CA PRO A 97 11.03 2.47 -6.60
C PRO A 97 10.14 3.71 -6.65
N GLY A 98 10.72 4.83 -7.12
CA GLY A 98 10.00 6.08 -7.32
C GLY A 98 9.81 6.90 -6.05
N ALA A 99 8.92 7.88 -6.12
CA ALA A 99 8.62 8.80 -5.03
C ALA A 99 7.17 9.31 -5.12
N LEU A 100 6.60 9.71 -4.00
CA LEU A 100 5.28 10.34 -3.93
C LEU A 100 5.48 11.86 -3.71
N LEU A 101 5.06 12.66 -4.68
CA LEU A 101 5.17 14.10 -4.68
C LEU A 101 3.83 14.75 -4.26
N PRO A 102 3.84 16.06 -3.88
CA PRO A 102 2.60 16.80 -3.70
C PRO A 102 1.67 16.68 -4.91
N ASN A 103 0.38 16.56 -4.66
CA ASN A 103 -0.64 16.48 -5.70
C ASN A 103 -0.52 17.65 -6.67
N GLU A 104 -0.83 17.43 -7.93
CA GLU A 104 -0.99 18.49 -8.89
C GLU A 104 -2.09 19.46 -8.42
N GLY A 105 -1.82 20.76 -8.43
CA GLY A 105 -2.72 21.77 -7.86
C GLY A 105 -2.63 21.95 -6.33
N LEU A 106 -1.73 21.25 -5.63
CA LEU A 106 -1.40 21.43 -4.20
C LEU A 106 -2.63 21.41 -3.29
N ARG A 107 -3.58 20.53 -3.55
CA ARG A 107 -4.82 20.38 -2.76
C ARG A 107 -4.94 18.99 -2.18
N PHE A 108 -5.53 18.91 -0.99
CA PHE A 108 -5.97 17.65 -0.40
C PHE A 108 -7.17 17.11 -1.20
N HIS A 109 -7.09 15.85 -1.62
CA HIS A 109 -8.19 15.16 -2.28
C HIS A 109 -8.77 14.11 -1.35
N PHE A 110 -10.10 14.09 -1.25
CA PHE A 110 -10.87 13.03 -0.61
C PHE A 110 -12.03 12.66 -1.53
N ARG A 111 -11.96 11.49 -2.14
CA ARG A 111 -13.02 10.97 -3.02
C ARG A 111 -12.86 9.49 -3.32
N GLN A 112 -13.94 8.85 -3.72
CA GLN A 112 -13.87 7.55 -4.38
C GLN A 112 -13.16 7.68 -5.73
N VAL A 113 -12.28 6.74 -6.04
CA VAL A 113 -11.62 6.61 -7.34
C VAL A 113 -11.87 5.22 -7.90
N ALA A 114 -11.98 5.13 -9.22
CA ALA A 114 -11.99 3.86 -9.91
C ALA A 114 -10.54 3.48 -10.23
N LEU A 115 -10.15 2.29 -9.80
CA LEU A 115 -8.86 1.68 -10.10
C LEU A 115 -9.06 0.54 -11.08
N GLU A 116 -8.11 0.32 -11.97
CA GLU A 116 -8.05 -0.81 -12.87
C GLU A 116 -6.88 -1.70 -12.48
N VAL A 117 -7.12 -2.99 -12.34
CA VAL A 117 -6.06 -3.98 -12.02
C VAL A 117 -5.28 -4.28 -13.28
N GLU A 118 -3.95 -4.16 -13.25
CA GLU A 118 -3.09 -4.46 -14.41
C GLU A 118 -2.14 -5.62 -14.13
N GLY A 119 -1.42 -5.58 -13.02
CA GLY A 119 -0.40 -6.56 -12.66
C GLY A 119 -0.85 -7.52 -11.55
N GLU A 120 -0.21 -8.69 -11.53
CA GLU A 120 -0.40 -9.66 -10.46
C GLU A 120 0.73 -9.55 -9.43
N CYS A 121 0.36 -9.51 -8.16
CA CYS A 121 1.28 -9.58 -7.02
C CYS A 121 0.59 -10.33 -5.87
N ALA A 122 1.24 -10.45 -4.71
CA ALA A 122 0.65 -11.12 -3.55
C ALA A 122 -0.72 -10.54 -3.14
N TRP A 123 -0.92 -9.23 -3.36
CA TRP A 123 -2.10 -8.49 -2.91
C TRP A 123 -3.19 -8.36 -3.98
N THR A 124 -2.91 -8.72 -5.24
CA THR A 124 -3.89 -8.75 -6.34
C THR A 124 -4.17 -10.16 -6.85
N ALA A 125 -3.58 -11.18 -6.23
CA ALA A 125 -3.74 -12.57 -6.63
C ALA A 125 -5.22 -12.99 -6.69
N GLY A 126 -5.62 -13.56 -7.83
CA GLY A 126 -7.01 -13.97 -8.07
C GLY A 126 -7.97 -12.81 -8.41
N ILE A 127 -7.47 -11.60 -8.62
CA ILE A 127 -8.23 -10.49 -9.21
C ILE A 127 -7.79 -10.38 -10.67
N GLU A 128 -8.74 -10.47 -11.61
CA GLU A 128 -8.41 -10.49 -13.03
C GLU A 128 -7.93 -9.13 -13.53
N ALA A 129 -6.95 -9.12 -14.44
CA ALA A 129 -6.52 -7.90 -15.11
C ALA A 129 -7.69 -7.27 -15.87
N GLY A 130 -7.82 -5.95 -15.80
CA GLY A 130 -8.94 -5.18 -16.34
C GLY A 130 -10.14 -5.04 -15.39
N GLU A 131 -10.17 -5.78 -14.27
CA GLU A 131 -11.21 -5.55 -13.27
C GLU A 131 -11.08 -4.16 -12.63
N ARG A 132 -12.24 -3.58 -12.29
CA ARG A 132 -12.31 -2.27 -11.66
C ARG A 132 -12.67 -2.38 -10.20
N LEU A 133 -11.91 -1.63 -9.38
CA LEU A 133 -12.11 -1.51 -7.94
C LEU A 133 -12.48 -0.06 -7.60
N SER A 134 -13.48 0.12 -6.76
CA SER A 134 -13.87 1.43 -6.22
C SER A 134 -13.28 1.58 -4.82
N ILE A 135 -12.24 2.39 -4.67
CA ILE A 135 -11.51 2.55 -3.41
C ILE A 135 -11.36 4.06 -3.12
N PRO A 136 -11.56 4.54 -1.89
CA PRO A 136 -11.39 5.95 -1.58
C PRO A 136 -9.92 6.35 -1.55
N THR A 137 -9.63 7.59 -1.92
CA THR A 137 -8.33 8.23 -1.76
C THR A 137 -8.47 9.48 -0.90
N LYS A 138 -7.49 9.73 -0.03
CA LYS A 138 -7.45 10.90 0.88
C LYS A 138 -6.00 11.31 1.15
N HIS A 139 -5.47 12.26 0.38
CA HIS A 139 -4.09 12.71 0.54
C HIS A 139 -3.84 14.08 -0.10
N MET A 140 -2.78 14.74 0.34
CA MET A 140 -2.23 15.95 -0.26
C MET A 140 -0.93 15.65 -1.02
N THR A 141 -0.22 14.60 -0.64
CA THR A 141 1.03 14.14 -1.25
C THR A 141 0.84 12.69 -1.69
N GLY A 142 0.59 12.48 -2.97
CA GLY A 142 0.29 11.13 -3.47
C GLY A 142 0.53 10.95 -4.96
N ARG A 143 1.11 11.98 -5.61
CA ARG A 143 1.47 11.93 -7.02
C ARG A 143 2.70 11.04 -7.20
N PHE A 144 2.51 9.85 -7.76
CA PHE A 144 3.62 8.96 -8.09
C PHE A 144 4.50 9.57 -9.18
N PHE A 145 5.80 9.52 -8.96
CA PHE A 145 6.82 10.04 -9.86
C PHE A 145 8.00 9.07 -9.89
N ALA A 146 8.50 8.80 -11.10
CA ALA A 146 9.79 8.16 -11.34
C ALA A 146 10.37 8.69 -12.67
N PRO A 147 11.69 8.55 -12.92
CA PRO A 147 12.26 8.82 -14.24
C PRO A 147 11.62 7.93 -15.32
N ASP A 148 11.60 8.40 -16.57
CA ASP A 148 10.96 7.66 -17.68
C ASP A 148 11.51 6.24 -17.85
N GLU A 149 12.81 6.04 -17.70
CA GLU A 149 13.44 4.71 -17.76
C GLU A 149 12.87 3.76 -16.68
N GLU A 150 12.65 4.26 -15.48
CA GLU A 150 12.05 3.48 -14.39
C GLU A 150 10.56 3.22 -14.64
N LEU A 151 9.84 4.20 -15.19
CA LEU A 151 8.43 4.02 -15.58
C LEU A 151 8.31 2.96 -16.68
N ASP A 152 9.20 3.00 -17.69
CA ASP A 152 9.22 2.01 -18.77
C ASP A 152 9.52 0.60 -18.21
N ARG A 153 10.43 0.50 -17.23
CA ARG A 153 10.74 -0.76 -16.56
C ARG A 153 9.55 -1.30 -15.78
N LEU A 154 8.91 -0.45 -14.95
CA LEU A 154 7.74 -0.85 -14.17
C LEU A 154 6.60 -1.38 -15.04
N GLU A 155 6.35 -0.73 -16.18
CA GLU A 155 5.33 -1.17 -17.15
C GLU A 155 5.77 -2.44 -17.89
N GLY A 156 6.99 -2.47 -18.39
CA GLY A 156 7.52 -3.59 -19.19
C GLY A 156 7.62 -4.89 -18.42
N ASP A 157 7.92 -4.81 -17.12
CA ASP A 157 8.06 -5.98 -16.23
C ASP A 157 6.74 -6.34 -15.51
N GLY A 158 5.65 -5.57 -15.73
CA GLY A 158 4.35 -5.83 -15.13
C GLY A 158 4.26 -5.48 -13.63
N HIS A 159 5.11 -4.57 -13.16
CA HIS A 159 5.15 -4.14 -11.76
C HIS A 159 4.16 -2.99 -11.44
N VAL A 160 3.52 -2.40 -12.45
CA VAL A 160 2.34 -1.56 -12.25
C VAL A 160 1.16 -2.49 -11.98
N VAL A 161 0.65 -2.49 -10.76
CA VAL A 161 -0.42 -3.42 -10.35
C VAL A 161 -1.79 -2.78 -10.32
N LEU A 162 -1.85 -1.47 -10.08
CA LEU A 162 -3.10 -0.70 -10.09
C LEU A 162 -2.90 0.64 -10.81
N ARG A 163 -3.83 0.99 -11.70
CA ARG A 163 -3.95 2.33 -12.29
C ARG A 163 -5.23 3.02 -11.87
N TYR A 164 -5.19 4.34 -11.84
CA TYR A 164 -6.40 5.12 -11.86
C TYR A 164 -7.08 4.92 -13.22
N ALA A 165 -8.31 4.43 -13.24
CA ALA A 165 -9.08 4.30 -14.48
C ALA A 165 -9.22 5.67 -15.19
N ALA A 166 -9.42 5.65 -16.49
CA ALA A 166 -9.47 6.85 -17.32
C ALA A 166 -10.37 7.94 -16.71
N GLY A 167 -9.79 9.13 -16.49
CA GLY A 167 -10.46 10.28 -15.87
C GLY A 167 -10.64 10.21 -14.35
N SER A 168 -10.11 9.17 -13.69
CA SER A 168 -10.18 8.98 -12.23
C SER A 168 -8.94 9.43 -11.48
N ASN A 169 -7.81 9.72 -12.17
CA ASN A 169 -6.58 10.18 -11.55
C ASN A 169 -6.80 11.51 -10.80
N PRO A 170 -6.65 11.51 -9.44
CA PRO A 170 -6.99 12.67 -8.64
C PRO A 170 -5.82 13.65 -8.47
N ASN A 171 -4.59 13.20 -8.69
CA ASN A 171 -3.41 13.84 -8.14
C ASN A 171 -2.30 14.12 -9.15
N GLY A 172 -2.47 13.70 -10.42
CA GLY A 172 -1.47 13.86 -11.48
C GLY A 172 -0.35 12.81 -11.42
N SER A 173 -0.59 11.65 -10.82
CA SER A 173 0.33 10.51 -10.88
C SER A 173 0.74 10.22 -12.32
N LEU A 174 2.04 10.06 -12.56
CA LEU A 174 2.54 9.75 -13.90
C LEU A 174 1.95 8.44 -14.39
N ARG A 175 1.57 8.43 -15.68
CA ARG A 175 0.98 7.26 -16.35
C ARG A 175 -0.22 6.66 -15.59
N ASP A 176 -0.96 7.50 -14.84
CA ASP A 176 -2.09 7.10 -13.99
C ASP A 176 -1.77 6.01 -12.94
N ILE A 177 -0.51 5.83 -12.58
CA ILE A 177 -0.08 4.81 -11.62
C ILE A 177 -0.69 5.12 -10.24
N ALA A 178 -1.48 4.17 -9.71
CA ALA A 178 -2.09 4.22 -8.39
C ALA A 178 -1.38 3.31 -7.38
N GLY A 179 -0.77 2.24 -7.86
CA GLY A 179 -0.03 1.28 -7.05
C GLY A 179 0.93 0.43 -7.87
N ILE A 180 2.06 0.09 -7.25
CA ILE A 180 3.13 -0.72 -7.82
C ILE A 180 3.53 -1.85 -6.89
N ALA A 181 4.18 -2.88 -7.43
CA ALA A 181 4.83 -3.94 -6.67
C ALA A 181 6.35 -3.94 -6.93
N ASN A 182 7.09 -4.60 -6.03
CA ASN A 182 8.51 -4.90 -6.24
C ASN A 182 8.68 -6.08 -7.21
N GLU A 183 9.92 -6.35 -7.62
CA GLU A 183 10.27 -7.43 -8.57
C GLU A 183 9.84 -8.83 -8.09
N ALA A 184 9.88 -9.09 -6.78
CA ALA A 184 9.45 -10.34 -6.20
C ALA A 184 7.91 -10.48 -6.07
N GLY A 185 7.15 -9.40 -6.32
CA GLY A 185 5.69 -9.37 -6.22
C GLY A 185 5.12 -9.54 -4.81
N ASN A 186 5.95 -9.43 -3.78
CA ASN A 186 5.51 -9.56 -2.38
C ASN A 186 5.34 -8.22 -1.65
N VAL A 187 5.99 -7.15 -2.11
CA VAL A 187 5.81 -5.80 -1.57
C VAL A 187 4.98 -4.98 -2.53
N MET A 188 3.88 -4.41 -2.06
CA MET A 188 3.01 -3.53 -2.83
C MET A 188 2.81 -2.22 -2.11
N GLY A 189 2.76 -1.12 -2.86
CA GLY A 189 2.35 0.19 -2.36
C GLY A 189 1.22 0.77 -3.22
N LEU A 190 0.24 1.40 -2.58
CA LEU A 190 -0.83 2.12 -3.27
C LEU A 190 -1.24 3.37 -2.51
N MET A 191 -1.70 4.41 -3.23
CA MET A 191 -2.19 5.65 -2.61
C MET A 191 -3.65 5.61 -2.16
N PRO A 192 -4.58 4.94 -2.86
CA PRO A 192 -5.93 4.69 -2.34
C PRO A 192 -5.93 3.81 -1.08
N HIS A 193 -7.03 3.87 -0.33
CA HIS A 193 -7.18 3.26 1.00
C HIS A 193 -8.12 2.04 0.94
N PRO A 194 -7.60 0.82 0.70
CA PRO A 194 -8.44 -0.37 0.66
C PRO A 194 -9.08 -0.70 2.00
N GLU A 195 -8.47 -0.31 3.14
CA GLU A 195 -9.00 -0.50 4.49
C GLU A 195 -10.30 0.29 4.72
N HIS A 196 -10.56 1.32 3.94
CA HIS A 196 -11.82 2.08 3.96
C HIS A 196 -12.85 1.59 2.94
N ALA A 197 -12.54 0.54 2.18
CA ALA A 197 -13.44 -0.10 1.22
C ALA A 197 -13.67 -1.58 1.58
N VAL A 198 -14.05 -1.83 2.83
CA VAL A 198 -14.26 -3.19 3.41
C VAL A 198 -15.67 -3.38 3.96
N ASP A 199 -16.52 -2.34 3.87
CA ASP A 199 -17.88 -2.36 4.37
C ASP A 199 -18.81 -1.60 3.39
N PRO A 200 -19.98 -2.14 3.02
CA PRO A 200 -20.91 -1.45 2.12
C PRO A 200 -21.39 -0.11 2.69
N LEU A 201 -21.38 0.10 4.00
CA LEU A 201 -21.71 1.38 4.63
C LEU A 201 -20.70 2.49 4.31
N THR A 202 -19.47 2.13 3.98
CA THR A 202 -18.43 3.09 3.56
C THR A 202 -18.38 3.30 2.04
N GLY A 203 -19.31 2.68 1.30
CA GLY A 203 -19.53 2.90 -0.14
C GLY A 203 -18.95 1.83 -1.05
N SER A 204 -18.07 0.95 -0.56
CA SER A 204 -17.49 -0.15 -1.33
C SER A 204 -16.95 -1.27 -0.43
N THR A 205 -16.87 -2.48 -0.98
CA THR A 205 -16.17 -3.63 -0.37
C THR A 205 -14.99 -4.12 -1.21
N ASP A 206 -14.64 -3.39 -2.26
CA ASP A 206 -13.61 -3.84 -3.22
C ASP A 206 -12.22 -3.89 -2.59
N GLY A 207 -11.95 -3.07 -1.58
CA GLY A 207 -10.69 -3.09 -0.84
C GLY A 207 -10.45 -4.39 -0.08
N LEU A 208 -11.52 -5.05 0.38
CA LEU A 208 -11.42 -6.33 1.09
C LEU A 208 -10.80 -7.42 0.20
N ARG A 209 -10.96 -7.31 -1.11
CA ARG A 209 -10.39 -8.27 -2.08
C ARG A 209 -8.87 -8.31 -2.02
N LEU A 210 -8.20 -7.18 -1.77
CA LEU A 210 -6.74 -7.14 -1.64
C LEU A 210 -6.27 -7.91 -0.39
N PHE A 211 -6.96 -7.73 0.74
CA PHE A 211 -6.66 -8.47 1.97
C PHE A 211 -6.98 -9.97 1.83
N ALA A 212 -8.06 -10.31 1.14
CA ALA A 212 -8.44 -11.69 0.89
C ALA A 212 -7.47 -12.40 -0.08
N ALA A 213 -6.94 -11.68 -1.08
CA ALA A 213 -5.98 -12.21 -2.04
C ALA A 213 -4.73 -12.77 -1.35
N VAL A 214 -4.11 -11.97 -0.47
CA VAL A 214 -2.92 -12.42 0.27
C VAL A 214 -3.25 -13.54 1.26
N ALA A 215 -4.40 -13.50 1.91
CA ALA A 215 -4.85 -14.56 2.83
C ALA A 215 -5.04 -15.89 2.10
N GLY A 216 -5.63 -15.88 0.92
CA GLY A 216 -5.80 -17.08 0.07
C GLY A 216 -4.47 -17.65 -0.42
N ARG A 217 -3.50 -16.80 -0.77
CA ARG A 217 -2.18 -17.24 -1.25
C ARG A 217 -1.36 -17.94 -0.16
N VAL A 218 -1.36 -17.42 1.06
CA VAL A 218 -0.64 -18.04 2.19
C VAL A 218 -1.27 -19.39 2.57
N ALA A 219 -2.60 -19.50 2.57
CA ALA A 219 -3.28 -20.78 2.83
C ALA A 219 -2.99 -21.85 1.77
N SER A 220 -2.67 -21.46 0.54
CA SER A 220 -2.35 -22.38 -0.56
C SER A 220 -0.88 -22.83 -0.56
N ALA A 221 0.01 -22.11 0.17
CA ALA A 221 1.43 -22.41 0.28
C ALA A 221 1.79 -23.23 1.53
N ALA A 222 0.86 -23.39 2.47
CA ALA A 222 1.01 -24.19 3.70
C ALA A 222 0.45 -25.60 3.53
#